data_751f54cf696fb585c0e9c3b935c52d63
#
_entry.id   751f54cf696fb585c0e9c3b935c52d63
#
_cell.length_a   1.000
_cell.length_b   1.000
_cell.length_c   1.000
_cell.angle_alpha   90.00
_cell.angle_beta   90.00
_cell.angle_gamma   90.00
#
_symmetry.space_group_name_H-M   'P 1'
#
loop_
_entity.id
_entity.type
_entity.pdbx_description
1 polymer ?
#
loop_
_entity_poly.entity_id
_entity_poly.type
_entity_poly.pdbx_seq_one_letter_code
_entity_poly.pdbx_strand_id
1 'polypeptide(L)'
;MATTSDIRKGLCIKYNNDIFKIIEFLHVKPGKGPAFVRTKLKSVTTGKVIDNTFSAGHKIDAIRVETHKYQYLYREGDQYHFMNNDDYNQISIDKAILDSPELMKEGELVSISINTEDGMPLSADMPASVILEITHTEPGVKGNTATNATKPATVETGAKINVPLFINEGDKIKVDTDKGNYIERIKE
;
A
#
# COMPACT_ATOMS: atom_id res chain seq x y z
N MET A 1 -5.83 -12.57 -23.98
CA MET A 1 -6.75 -11.49 -23.59
C MET A 1 -7.37 -11.86 -22.25
N ALA A 2 -7.30 -10.97 -21.26
CA ALA A 2 -7.93 -11.19 -19.95
C ALA A 2 -9.44 -10.88 -20.02
N THR A 3 -10.20 -11.44 -19.09
CA THR A 3 -11.64 -11.22 -18.92
C THR A 3 -11.94 -10.87 -17.48
N THR A 4 -13.19 -10.57 -17.16
CA THR A 4 -13.59 -10.29 -15.76
C THR A 4 -13.37 -11.45 -14.80
N SER A 5 -13.19 -12.69 -15.29
CA SER A 5 -12.80 -13.84 -14.45
C SER A 5 -11.36 -13.78 -13.95
N ASP A 6 -10.52 -13.02 -14.64
CA ASP A 6 -9.10 -12.87 -14.31
C ASP A 6 -8.84 -11.69 -13.34
N ILE A 7 -9.90 -10.96 -12.96
CA ILE A 7 -9.83 -9.84 -12.03
C ILE A 7 -9.35 -10.33 -10.66
N ARG A 8 -8.29 -9.68 -10.16
CA ARG A 8 -7.72 -9.87 -8.83
C ARG A 8 -7.13 -8.56 -8.28
N LYS A 9 -6.98 -8.44 -6.98
CA LYS A 9 -6.29 -7.31 -6.35
C LYS A 9 -4.85 -7.24 -6.88
N GLY A 10 -4.41 -6.05 -7.28
CA GLY A 10 -3.08 -5.80 -7.84
C GLY A 10 -3.00 -5.91 -9.36
N LEU A 11 -4.02 -6.43 -10.05
CA LEU A 11 -4.03 -6.47 -11.51
C LEU A 11 -4.06 -5.05 -12.07
N CYS A 12 -3.13 -4.74 -13.00
CA CYS A 12 -3.09 -3.47 -13.73
C CYS A 12 -3.78 -3.64 -15.08
N ILE A 13 -4.63 -2.67 -15.43
CA ILE A 13 -5.44 -2.65 -16.64
C ILE A 13 -5.37 -1.28 -17.33
N LYS A 14 -5.44 -1.26 -18.66
CA LYS A 14 -5.72 -0.03 -19.41
C LYS A 14 -7.22 0.24 -19.36
N TYR A 15 -7.61 1.42 -18.90
CA TYR A 15 -9.00 1.86 -18.83
C TYR A 15 -9.09 3.37 -19.02
N ASN A 16 -9.96 3.84 -19.91
CA ASN A 16 -10.15 5.27 -20.22
C ASN A 16 -8.83 6.04 -20.52
N ASN A 17 -7.96 5.48 -21.33
CA ASN A 17 -6.65 6.03 -21.70
C ASN A 17 -5.67 6.24 -20.53
N ASP A 18 -5.88 5.57 -19.42
CA ASP A 18 -4.99 5.59 -18.26
C ASP A 18 -4.76 4.16 -17.74
N ILE A 19 -3.77 4.00 -16.88
CA ILE A 19 -3.45 2.74 -16.24
C ILE A 19 -4.04 2.73 -14.84
N PHE A 20 -4.81 1.70 -14.53
CA PHE A 20 -5.42 1.51 -13.22
C PHE A 20 -4.98 0.21 -12.58
N LYS A 21 -4.63 0.27 -11.29
CA LYS A 21 -4.45 -0.90 -10.42
C LYS A 21 -5.78 -1.23 -9.75
N ILE A 22 -6.21 -2.48 -9.81
CA ILE A 22 -7.41 -2.95 -9.11
C ILE A 22 -7.07 -3.09 -7.63
N ILE A 23 -7.64 -2.25 -6.77
CA ILE A 23 -7.40 -2.27 -5.33
C ILE A 23 -8.44 -3.10 -4.57
N GLU A 24 -9.68 -3.13 -5.06
CA GLU A 24 -10.76 -3.96 -4.52
C GLU A 24 -11.62 -4.51 -5.66
N PHE A 25 -12.21 -5.68 -5.47
CA PHE A 25 -13.20 -6.24 -6.39
C PHE A 25 -14.22 -7.14 -5.69
N LEU A 26 -15.41 -7.25 -6.28
CA LEU A 26 -16.47 -8.12 -5.80
C LEU A 26 -17.22 -8.73 -6.99
N HIS A 27 -17.18 -10.05 -7.11
CA HIS A 27 -18.02 -10.79 -8.05
C HIS A 27 -19.45 -10.89 -7.53
N VAL A 28 -20.41 -10.39 -8.28
CA VAL A 28 -21.83 -10.41 -7.93
C VAL A 28 -22.59 -11.28 -8.94
N LYS A 29 -23.27 -12.31 -8.42
CA LYS A 29 -24.21 -13.15 -9.17
C LYS A 29 -25.61 -12.90 -8.59
N PRO A 30 -26.37 -11.93 -9.12
CA PRO A 30 -27.73 -11.67 -8.65
C PRO A 30 -28.62 -12.87 -8.97
N GLY A 31 -29.62 -13.14 -8.12
CA GLY A 31 -30.60 -14.21 -8.37
C GLY A 31 -31.43 -13.98 -9.62
N LYS A 32 -31.59 -12.72 -10.05
CA LYS A 32 -32.20 -12.30 -11.32
C LYS A 32 -31.28 -11.28 -11.99
N GLY A 33 -30.91 -11.50 -13.25
CA GLY A 33 -30.07 -10.61 -14.05
C GLY A 33 -28.65 -11.14 -14.30
N PRO A 34 -27.90 -10.47 -15.20
CA PRO A 34 -26.55 -10.88 -15.56
C PRO A 34 -25.57 -10.66 -14.39
N ALA A 35 -24.59 -11.55 -14.28
CA ALA A 35 -23.50 -11.40 -13.32
C ALA A 35 -22.59 -10.22 -13.70
N PHE A 36 -21.97 -9.59 -12.71
CA PHE A 36 -21.06 -8.47 -12.90
C PHE A 36 -19.96 -8.47 -11.83
N VAL A 37 -18.92 -7.69 -12.07
CA VAL A 37 -17.81 -7.48 -11.12
C VAL A 37 -17.72 -6.00 -10.79
N ARG A 38 -17.93 -5.64 -9.53
CA ARG A 38 -17.63 -4.30 -9.02
C ARG A 38 -16.15 -4.21 -8.72
N THR A 39 -15.53 -3.10 -9.09
CA THR A 39 -14.10 -2.87 -8.86
C THR A 39 -13.88 -1.47 -8.34
N LYS A 40 -12.89 -1.31 -7.44
CA LYS A 40 -12.24 -0.03 -7.18
C LYS A 40 -10.91 0.00 -7.91
N LEU A 41 -10.73 1.02 -8.68
CA LEU A 41 -9.59 1.22 -9.57
C LEU A 41 -8.81 2.45 -9.09
N LYS A 42 -7.51 2.29 -8.77
CA LYS A 42 -6.60 3.41 -8.44
C LYS A 42 -5.78 3.73 -9.69
N SER A 43 -5.89 4.97 -10.18
CA SER A 43 -5.04 5.44 -11.28
C SER A 43 -3.58 5.41 -10.84
N VAL A 44 -2.74 4.82 -11.66
CA VAL A 44 -1.29 4.76 -11.43
C VAL A 44 -0.64 6.13 -11.68
N THR A 45 -1.22 6.93 -12.58
CA THR A 45 -0.68 8.23 -12.96
C THR A 45 -1.05 9.33 -11.97
N THR A 46 -2.29 9.32 -11.46
CA THR A 46 -2.83 10.42 -10.65
C THR A 46 -3.15 10.03 -9.21
N GLY A 47 -3.09 8.75 -8.85
CA GLY A 47 -3.51 8.22 -7.55
C GLY A 47 -5.02 8.26 -7.30
N LYS A 48 -5.82 8.81 -8.23
CA LYS A 48 -7.28 8.93 -8.08
C LYS A 48 -7.95 7.56 -8.06
N VAL A 49 -8.86 7.37 -7.11
CA VAL A 49 -9.66 6.15 -7.00
C VAL A 49 -11.04 6.36 -7.62
N ILE A 50 -11.47 5.42 -8.45
CA ILE A 50 -12.78 5.39 -9.08
C ILE A 50 -13.45 4.03 -8.86
N ASP A 51 -14.77 4.02 -8.75
CA ASP A 51 -15.57 2.79 -8.79
C ASP A 51 -15.98 2.48 -10.23
N ASN A 52 -15.85 1.23 -10.64
CA ASN A 52 -16.32 0.75 -11.93
C ASN A 52 -16.95 -0.63 -11.83
N THR A 53 -17.91 -0.89 -12.71
CA THR A 53 -18.60 -2.18 -12.79
C THR A 53 -18.45 -2.77 -14.20
N PHE A 54 -17.87 -3.94 -14.28
CA PHE A 54 -17.75 -4.70 -15.52
C PHE A 54 -18.81 -5.79 -15.59
N SER A 55 -19.46 -5.95 -16.73
CA SER A 55 -20.33 -7.11 -16.98
C SER A 55 -19.52 -8.39 -16.99
N ALA A 56 -20.07 -9.51 -16.52
CA ALA A 56 -19.39 -10.80 -16.59
C ALA A 56 -19.00 -11.16 -18.03
N GLY A 57 -17.77 -11.65 -18.22
CA GLY A 57 -17.21 -11.95 -19.54
C GLY A 57 -16.70 -10.74 -20.32
N HIS A 58 -16.74 -9.52 -19.77
CA HIS A 58 -16.14 -8.34 -20.41
C HIS A 58 -14.63 -8.55 -20.61
N LYS A 59 -14.14 -8.18 -21.78
CA LYS A 59 -12.71 -8.25 -22.09
C LYS A 59 -11.97 -7.10 -21.38
N ILE A 60 -10.86 -7.45 -20.74
CA ILE A 60 -10.03 -6.52 -19.99
C ILE A 60 -8.67 -6.42 -20.66
N ASP A 61 -8.20 -5.22 -20.89
CA ASP A 61 -6.87 -4.94 -21.39
C ASP A 61 -5.87 -4.94 -20.23
N ALA A 62 -5.43 -6.15 -19.85
CA ALA A 62 -4.48 -6.33 -18.76
C ALA A 62 -3.07 -5.99 -19.22
N ILE A 63 -2.35 -5.24 -18.40
CA ILE A 63 -0.96 -4.85 -18.62
C ILE A 63 -0.06 -5.97 -18.10
N ARG A 64 0.97 -6.31 -18.88
CA ARG A 64 2.03 -7.20 -18.44
C ARG A 64 2.97 -6.45 -17.51
N VAL A 65 3.15 -6.98 -16.31
CA VAL A 65 4.01 -6.38 -15.28
C VAL A 65 5.08 -7.37 -14.84
N GLU A 66 6.27 -6.83 -14.56
CA GLU A 66 7.33 -7.51 -13.82
C GLU A 66 7.50 -6.86 -12.47
N THR A 67 7.76 -7.67 -11.45
CA THR A 67 7.92 -7.18 -10.07
C THR A 67 9.33 -7.48 -9.62
N HIS A 68 10.04 -6.42 -9.22
CA HIS A 68 11.41 -6.49 -8.73
C HIS A 68 11.48 -5.98 -7.29
N LYS A 69 12.54 -6.39 -6.57
CA LYS A 69 12.83 -5.91 -5.22
C LYS A 69 13.69 -4.66 -5.29
N TYR A 70 13.23 -3.63 -4.64
CA TYR A 70 13.91 -2.36 -4.50
C TYR A 70 14.10 -2.03 -3.04
N GLN A 71 15.19 -1.32 -2.74
CA GLN A 71 15.44 -0.75 -1.43
C GLN A 71 15.05 0.74 -1.47
N TYR A 72 14.25 1.18 -0.51
CA TYR A 72 13.95 2.59 -0.34
C TYR A 72 15.19 3.32 0.18
N LEU A 73 15.57 4.41 -0.47
CA LEU A 73 16.75 5.20 -0.12
C LEU A 73 16.38 6.42 0.70
N TYR A 74 15.68 7.37 0.09
CA TYR A 74 15.30 8.63 0.70
C TYR A 74 14.13 9.29 -0.04
N ARG A 75 13.59 10.34 0.58
CA ARG A 75 12.53 11.17 0.02
C ARG A 75 13.06 12.56 -0.31
N GLU A 76 12.67 13.09 -1.48
CA GLU A 76 12.89 14.47 -1.88
C GLU A 76 11.56 15.10 -2.33
N GLY A 77 10.99 15.96 -1.49
CA GLY A 77 9.65 16.51 -1.74
C GLY A 77 8.58 15.44 -1.80
N ASP A 78 7.91 15.28 -2.94
CA ASP A 78 6.92 14.22 -3.18
C ASP A 78 7.49 13.04 -3.98
N GLN A 79 8.80 13.03 -4.24
CA GLN A 79 9.50 11.94 -4.90
C GLN A 79 10.18 11.03 -3.89
N TYR A 80 9.99 9.72 -4.05
CA TYR A 80 10.62 8.67 -3.28
C TYR A 80 11.62 7.93 -4.16
N HIS A 81 12.85 7.82 -3.70
CA HIS A 81 13.97 7.23 -4.46
C HIS A 81 14.21 5.80 -4.00
N PHE A 82 14.33 4.91 -4.95
CA PHE A 82 14.52 3.48 -4.74
C PHE A 82 15.69 2.98 -5.58
N MET A 83 16.38 1.96 -5.06
CA MET A 83 17.45 1.27 -5.76
C MET A 83 17.07 -0.20 -5.96
N ASN A 84 17.17 -0.67 -7.18
CA ASN A 84 16.97 -2.06 -7.52
C ASN A 84 18.09 -2.93 -6.89
N ASN A 85 17.72 -4.02 -6.23
CA ASN A 85 18.69 -4.90 -5.56
C ASN A 85 19.48 -5.78 -6.53
N ASP A 86 19.02 -5.96 -7.77
CA ASP A 86 19.66 -6.86 -8.73
C ASP A 86 20.73 -6.12 -9.58
N ASP A 87 20.42 -4.90 -10.05
CA ASP A 87 21.26 -4.14 -10.98
C ASP A 87 21.71 -2.78 -10.45
N TYR A 88 21.28 -2.40 -9.23
CA TYR A 88 21.57 -1.13 -8.54
C TYR A 88 21.09 0.13 -9.26
N ASN A 89 20.24 -0.02 -10.28
CA ASN A 89 19.61 1.11 -10.93
C ASN A 89 18.65 1.82 -9.98
N GLN A 90 18.67 3.16 -10.03
CA GLN A 90 17.79 3.98 -9.21
C GLN A 90 16.60 4.47 -10.02
N ILE A 91 15.45 4.46 -9.36
CA ILE A 91 14.21 5.03 -9.90
C ILE A 91 13.58 5.97 -8.87
N SER A 92 12.80 6.93 -9.38
CA SER A 92 12.03 7.85 -8.56
C SER A 92 10.54 7.60 -8.80
N ILE A 93 9.77 7.55 -7.73
CA ILE A 93 8.32 7.28 -7.75
C ILE A 93 7.61 8.40 -6.99
N ASP A 94 6.55 8.93 -7.61
CA ASP A 94 5.71 9.94 -6.99
C ASP A 94 4.91 9.36 -5.82
N LYS A 95 4.77 10.15 -4.76
CA LYS A 95 3.99 9.82 -3.56
C LYS A 95 2.57 9.33 -3.89
N ALA A 96 1.94 9.85 -4.94
CA ALA A 96 0.58 9.49 -5.33
C ALA A 96 0.41 8.01 -5.70
N ILE A 97 1.49 7.34 -6.12
CA ILE A 97 1.50 5.92 -6.53
C ILE A 97 1.70 5.01 -5.31
N LEU A 98 2.34 5.52 -4.25
CA LEU A 98 2.69 4.75 -3.07
C LEU A 98 1.47 4.52 -2.16
N ASP A 99 1.44 3.35 -1.53
CA ASP A 99 0.51 3.04 -0.46
C ASP A 99 1.23 3.23 0.89
N SER A 100 0.66 4.04 1.79
CA SER A 100 1.20 4.34 3.14
C SER A 100 2.68 4.78 3.18
N PRO A 101 3.11 5.74 2.34
CA PRO A 101 4.51 6.15 2.24
C PRO A 101 5.07 6.73 3.55
N GLU A 102 4.20 7.19 4.47
CA GLU A 102 4.57 7.68 5.79
C GLU A 102 5.10 6.59 6.74
N LEU A 103 4.87 5.32 6.43
CA LEU A 103 5.39 4.18 7.19
C LEU A 103 6.70 3.63 6.63
N MET A 104 7.16 4.17 5.49
CA MET A 104 8.34 3.68 4.79
C MET A 104 9.61 4.20 5.46
N LYS A 105 10.44 3.27 5.92
CA LYS A 105 11.73 3.54 6.54
C LYS A 105 12.86 3.40 5.52
N GLU A 106 13.90 4.23 5.62
CA GLU A 106 15.12 4.08 4.81
C GLU A 106 15.73 2.69 4.98
N GLY A 107 16.12 2.08 3.86
CA GLY A 107 16.61 0.70 3.82
C GLY A 107 15.51 -0.37 3.69
N GLU A 108 14.22 -0.01 3.79
CA GLU A 108 13.12 -0.96 3.66
C GLU A 108 13.06 -1.55 2.24
N LEU A 109 12.74 -2.86 2.18
CA LEU A 109 12.58 -3.56 0.91
C LEU A 109 11.13 -3.53 0.45
N VAL A 110 10.91 -2.97 -0.73
CA VAL A 110 9.60 -2.89 -1.38
C VAL A 110 9.56 -3.71 -2.67
N SER A 111 8.38 -4.12 -3.06
CA SER A 111 8.16 -4.79 -4.35
C SER A 111 7.60 -3.77 -5.33
N ILE A 112 8.36 -3.41 -6.36
CA ILE A 112 7.93 -2.47 -7.37
C ILE A 112 7.51 -3.24 -8.62
N SER A 113 6.27 -3.01 -9.05
CA SER A 113 5.72 -3.56 -10.29
C SER A 113 5.93 -2.57 -11.43
N ILE A 114 6.56 -3.03 -12.50
CA ILE A 114 6.95 -2.21 -13.66
C ILE A 114 6.22 -2.74 -14.89
N ASN A 115 5.68 -1.83 -15.71
CA ASN A 115 5.14 -2.17 -17.01
C ASN A 115 6.27 -2.62 -17.95
N THR A 116 6.15 -3.81 -18.52
CA THR A 116 7.20 -4.35 -19.41
C THR A 116 7.25 -3.68 -20.79
N GLU A 117 6.23 -2.91 -21.17
CA GLU A 117 6.17 -2.25 -22.48
C GLU A 117 7.00 -0.95 -22.50
N ASP A 118 6.98 -0.18 -21.41
CA ASP A 118 7.59 1.16 -21.35
C ASP A 118 8.51 1.38 -20.14
N GLY A 119 8.64 0.37 -19.25
CA GLY A 119 9.44 0.47 -18.03
C GLY A 119 8.82 1.35 -16.94
N MET A 120 7.56 1.77 -17.09
CA MET A 120 6.90 2.66 -16.13
C MET A 120 6.58 1.93 -14.81
N PRO A 121 6.96 2.47 -13.63
CA PRO A 121 6.54 1.91 -12.35
C PRO A 121 5.03 2.12 -12.15
N LEU A 122 4.34 1.03 -11.81
CA LEU A 122 2.89 0.99 -11.65
C LEU A 122 2.45 0.92 -10.19
N SER A 123 3.25 0.33 -9.33
CA SER A 123 3.02 0.27 -7.89
C SER A 123 4.31 -0.01 -7.14
N ALA A 124 4.37 0.46 -5.90
CA ALA A 124 5.38 0.04 -4.93
C ALA A 124 4.64 -0.50 -3.70
N ASP A 125 4.77 -1.80 -3.50
CA ASP A 125 4.06 -2.53 -2.45
C ASP A 125 5.05 -2.81 -1.30
N MET A 126 4.74 -2.28 -0.12
CA MET A 126 5.48 -2.52 1.11
C MET A 126 5.25 -3.95 1.63
N PRO A 127 6.11 -4.48 2.51
CA PRO A 127 5.79 -5.67 3.29
C PRO A 127 4.47 -5.47 4.05
N ALA A 128 3.73 -6.53 4.34
CA ALA A 128 2.46 -6.45 5.07
C ALA A 128 2.57 -5.81 6.47
N SER A 129 3.78 -5.78 7.02
CA SER A 129 4.09 -5.10 8.28
C SER A 129 5.52 -4.61 8.30
N VAL A 130 5.77 -3.50 9.00
CA VAL A 130 7.09 -2.92 9.23
C VAL A 130 7.36 -2.78 10.73
N ILE A 131 8.66 -2.76 11.09
CA ILE A 131 9.10 -2.53 12.47
C ILE A 131 9.60 -1.10 12.57
N LEU A 132 8.95 -0.31 13.43
CA LEU A 132 9.25 1.10 13.63
C LEU A 132 9.48 1.38 15.12
N GLU A 133 10.42 2.29 15.42
CA GLU A 133 10.71 2.75 16.76
C GLU A 133 9.82 3.94 17.12
N ILE A 134 9.32 3.96 18.36
CA ILE A 134 8.55 5.08 18.92
C ILE A 134 9.53 6.21 19.29
N THR A 135 9.41 7.33 18.63
CA THR A 135 10.24 8.51 18.90
C THR A 135 9.60 9.48 19.89
N HIS A 136 8.25 9.50 19.93
CA HIS A 136 7.53 10.35 20.89
C HIS A 136 6.17 9.75 21.24
N THR A 137 5.82 9.76 22.52
CA THR A 137 4.47 9.42 23.00
C THR A 137 4.21 10.02 24.39
N GLU A 138 2.98 10.41 24.67
CA GLU A 138 2.60 10.89 25.99
C GLU A 138 2.55 9.74 27.00
N PRO A 139 2.81 10.00 28.31
CA PRO A 139 2.59 9.00 29.35
C PRO A 139 1.14 8.53 29.37
N GLY A 140 0.94 7.22 29.48
CA GLY A 140 -0.41 6.65 29.59
C GLY A 140 -1.06 7.06 30.92
N VAL A 141 -2.06 7.95 30.88
CA VAL A 141 -2.81 8.33 32.06
C VAL A 141 -3.76 7.20 32.45
N LYS A 142 -3.53 6.58 33.61
CA LYS A 142 -4.43 5.62 34.23
C LYS A 142 -5.66 6.36 34.78
N GLY A 143 -6.69 6.53 33.97
CA GLY A 143 -7.92 7.19 34.41
C GLY A 143 -9.16 6.69 33.69
N ASN A 144 -9.00 5.97 32.59
CA ASN A 144 -10.12 5.42 31.83
C ASN A 144 -10.08 3.90 31.89
N THR A 145 -11.03 3.31 32.61
CA THR A 145 -11.23 1.85 32.75
C THR A 145 -11.78 1.19 31.47
N ALA A 146 -11.66 1.84 30.31
CA ALA A 146 -12.02 1.27 29.04
C ALA A 146 -10.99 0.20 28.66
N THR A 147 -11.43 -1.03 28.55
CA THR A 147 -10.71 -2.13 27.89
C THR A 147 -10.30 -1.66 26.48
N ASN A 148 -8.98 -1.70 26.17
CA ASN A 148 -8.38 -1.26 24.91
C ASN A 148 -8.15 0.26 24.75
N ALA A 149 -7.87 0.99 25.83
CA ALA A 149 -7.45 2.38 25.73
C ALA A 149 -6.13 2.51 24.95
N THR A 150 -6.12 3.39 23.96
CA THR A 150 -4.95 3.70 23.13
C THR A 150 -4.54 5.16 23.32
N LYS A 151 -3.28 5.47 22.97
CA LYS A 151 -2.72 6.82 22.93
C LYS A 151 -2.00 7.07 21.61
N PRO A 152 -1.90 8.32 21.14
CA PRO A 152 -1.11 8.63 19.96
C PRO A 152 0.38 8.49 20.26
N ALA A 153 1.11 7.96 19.29
CA ALA A 153 2.56 7.89 19.31
C ALA A 153 3.10 8.27 17.93
N THR A 154 4.28 8.92 17.91
CA THR A 154 5.01 9.22 16.69
C THR A 154 6.12 8.21 16.54
N VAL A 155 6.26 7.65 15.36
CA VAL A 155 7.34 6.71 15.02
C VAL A 155 8.49 7.40 14.28
N GLU A 156 9.63 6.72 14.13
CA GLU A 156 10.86 7.25 13.53
C GLU A 156 10.69 7.83 12.12
N THR A 157 9.68 7.39 11.37
CA THR A 157 9.33 7.95 10.05
C THR A 157 8.51 9.23 10.13
N GLY A 158 8.11 9.66 11.33
CA GLY A 158 7.25 10.81 11.57
C GLY A 158 5.74 10.52 11.49
N ALA A 159 5.33 9.28 11.18
CA ALA A 159 3.94 8.89 11.17
C ALA A 159 3.36 8.83 12.59
N LYS A 160 2.05 9.13 12.70
CA LYS A 160 1.32 9.03 13.97
C LYS A 160 0.46 7.77 13.98
N ILE A 161 0.63 6.95 15.01
CA ILE A 161 -0.04 5.65 15.17
C ILE A 161 -0.66 5.60 16.56
N ASN A 162 -1.86 5.03 16.66
CA ASN A 162 -2.48 4.75 17.95
C ASN A 162 -1.92 3.45 18.53
N VAL A 163 -1.34 3.54 19.73
CA VAL A 163 -0.71 2.42 20.43
C VAL A 163 -1.35 2.18 21.80
N PRO A 164 -1.25 0.97 22.37
CA PRO A 164 -1.68 0.71 23.74
C PRO A 164 -0.95 1.60 24.75
N LEU A 165 -1.58 1.88 25.91
CA LEU A 165 -1.05 2.78 26.96
C LEU A 165 0.32 2.37 27.50
N PHE A 166 0.68 1.09 27.45
CA PHE A 166 1.95 0.55 27.96
C PHE A 166 3.16 0.76 27.04
N ILE A 167 2.95 1.24 25.83
CA ILE A 167 4.03 1.54 24.87
C ILE A 167 4.72 2.84 25.28
N ASN A 168 6.04 2.84 25.26
CA ASN A 168 6.88 3.99 25.64
C ASN A 168 7.81 4.43 24.49
N GLU A 169 8.41 5.60 24.63
CA GLU A 169 9.48 6.05 23.75
C GLU A 169 10.65 5.07 23.77
N GLY A 170 11.24 4.79 22.60
CA GLY A 170 12.26 3.76 22.39
C GLY A 170 11.74 2.34 22.17
N ASP A 171 10.44 2.07 22.41
CA ASP A 171 9.87 0.76 22.09
C ASP A 171 9.81 0.57 20.57
N LYS A 172 10.16 -0.64 20.12
CA LYS A 172 9.98 -1.07 18.73
C LYS A 172 8.63 -1.76 18.59
N ILE A 173 7.85 -1.30 17.63
CA ILE A 173 6.52 -1.84 17.36
C ILE A 173 6.41 -2.36 15.94
N LYS A 174 5.61 -3.39 15.76
CA LYS A 174 5.20 -3.89 14.45
C LYS A 174 3.90 -3.22 14.05
N VAL A 175 3.86 -2.69 12.85
CA VAL A 175 2.75 -1.90 12.30
C VAL A 175 2.26 -2.55 11.01
N ASP A 176 0.94 -2.70 10.88
CA ASP A 176 0.28 -3.12 9.64
C ASP A 176 0.39 -1.99 8.61
N THR A 177 0.96 -2.28 7.46
CA THR A 177 1.21 -1.26 6.42
C THR A 177 -0.04 -0.88 5.62
N ASP A 178 -1.02 -1.78 5.52
CA ASP A 178 -2.30 -1.50 4.82
C ASP A 178 -3.20 -0.57 5.63
N LYS A 179 -3.21 -0.72 6.97
CA LYS A 179 -4.15 -0.03 7.87
C LYS A 179 -3.49 1.04 8.75
N GLY A 180 -2.16 1.07 8.83
CA GLY A 180 -1.42 1.93 9.74
C GLY A 180 -1.65 1.61 11.23
N ASN A 181 -2.04 0.39 11.56
CA ASN A 181 -2.40 -0.01 12.91
C ASN A 181 -1.26 -0.74 13.63
N TYR A 182 -1.14 -0.50 14.94
CA TYR A 182 -0.28 -1.28 15.82
C TYR A 182 -0.69 -2.77 15.81
N ILE A 183 0.26 -3.66 15.69
CA ILE A 183 0.07 -5.12 15.79
C ILE A 183 0.60 -5.61 17.13
N GLU A 184 1.89 -5.42 17.39
CA GLU A 184 2.56 -5.93 18.59
C GLU A 184 3.82 -5.14 18.92
N ARG A 185 4.28 -5.23 20.17
CA ARG A 185 5.59 -4.72 20.59
C ARG A 185 6.64 -5.81 20.37
N ILE A 186 7.74 -5.46 19.72
CA ILE A 186 8.89 -6.34 19.56
C ILE A 186 9.69 -6.30 20.86
N LYS A 187 9.89 -7.46 21.46
CA LYS A 187 10.80 -7.64 22.60
C LYS A 187 12.18 -7.97 22.02
N GLU A 188 13.19 -7.24 22.44
CA GLU A 188 14.58 -7.61 22.22
C GLU A 188 14.95 -8.86 23.01
#